data_9dc443cccb761a87f4f6ba1f5e6c068c
#
_entry.id   9dc443cccb761a87f4f6ba1f5e6c068c
#
_cell.length_a   1.000
_cell.length_b   1.000
_cell.length_c   1.000
_cell.angle_alpha   90.00
_cell.angle_beta   90.00
_cell.angle_gamma   90.00
#
_symmetry.space_group_name_H-M   'P 1'
#
loop_
_entity.id
_entity.type
_entity.pdbx_description
1 polymer ?
#
loop_
_entity_poly.entity_id
_entity_poly.type
_entity_poly.pdbx_seq_one_letter_code
_entity_poly.pdbx_strand_id
1 'polypeptide(L)'
;MIGYISDNLLLPILDFFYGLVPSYGLAIIALTVVIRLALFPLSAGSIRNARRMRIAQPVMQKRQAEIKARFANNPQKQQEELGKLMQEFGSPLAGCLPLLVQMPILFALFATLRGSPFADVPYTLNVKVLPAEQIAAVEPKPFNSASHSIFVSETQHVPVIATLEQGNKLGVGDSARVSLHTKEGDSFASVIAGVENGAAFKPSWSVTKGDGVVAVADDGTITALAPGDATVEAKIPGLAARSGFLFIQALGQVGFLTDGQVNWDVAILVAAFGATLFLSQILSGMGMPANPQQSTANKITPVMITGMFLFFPLPAGVLLYMVVANIFQALQTFLLSREALPDNLQQILDQQLAQQTVTATATAGGSGERLPFEPKGKK
;
A
#
# COMPACT_ATOMS: atom_id res chain seq x y z
N MET A 1 -5.74 12.74 9.65
CA MET A 1 -4.28 12.77 9.37
C MET A 1 -3.98 12.27 7.95
N ILE A 2 -4.43 11.07 7.54
CA ILE A 2 -4.18 10.52 6.18
C ILE A 2 -4.74 11.43 5.09
N GLY A 3 -6.01 11.86 5.16
CA GLY A 3 -6.59 12.81 4.21
C GLY A 3 -5.84 14.16 4.18
N TYR A 4 -5.38 14.65 5.32
CA TYR A 4 -4.58 15.89 5.37
C TYR A 4 -3.27 15.75 4.57
N ILE A 5 -2.56 14.61 4.69
CA ILE A 5 -1.35 14.33 3.90
C ILE A 5 -1.69 14.20 2.42
N SER A 6 -2.80 13.53 2.08
CA SER A 6 -3.30 13.44 0.70
C SER A 6 -3.52 14.81 0.09
N ASP A 7 -4.35 15.63 0.73
CA ASP A 7 -4.89 16.85 0.14
C ASP A 7 -3.89 18.03 0.19
N ASN A 8 -3.05 18.10 1.24
CA ASN A 8 -2.13 19.23 1.44
C ASN A 8 -0.68 18.96 1.06
N LEU A 9 -0.31 17.69 0.83
CA LEU A 9 1.05 17.35 0.45
C LEU A 9 1.11 16.58 -0.88
N LEU A 10 0.40 15.45 -1.00
CA LEU A 10 0.55 14.57 -2.16
C LEU A 10 -0.11 15.16 -3.41
N LEU A 11 -1.35 15.66 -3.31
CA LEU A 11 -2.05 16.26 -4.45
C LEU A 11 -1.32 17.48 -5.00
N PRO A 12 -0.90 18.50 -4.20
CA PRO A 12 -0.15 19.64 -4.73
C PRO A 12 1.16 19.27 -5.43
N ILE A 13 1.87 18.23 -4.94
CA ILE A 13 3.09 17.75 -5.60
C ILE A 13 2.75 17.05 -6.92
N LEU A 14 1.69 16.24 -6.94
CA LEU A 14 1.22 15.58 -8.17
C LEU A 14 0.79 16.61 -9.21
N ASP A 15 0.02 17.64 -8.82
CA ASP A 15 -0.44 18.71 -9.69
C ASP A 15 0.73 19.54 -10.25
N PHE A 16 1.74 19.82 -9.42
CA PHE A 16 2.96 20.50 -9.87
C PHE A 16 3.66 19.70 -10.97
N PHE A 17 3.87 18.38 -10.79
CA PHE A 17 4.54 17.56 -11.80
C PHE A 17 3.66 17.31 -13.02
N TYR A 18 2.34 17.22 -12.85
CA TYR A 18 1.42 17.14 -13.96
C TYR A 18 1.45 18.41 -14.82
N GLY A 19 1.54 19.59 -14.20
CA GLY A 19 1.67 20.86 -14.90
C GLY A 19 2.98 21.00 -15.72
N LEU A 20 4.03 20.26 -15.33
CA LEU A 20 5.28 20.19 -16.09
C LEU A 20 5.19 19.22 -17.27
N VAL A 21 4.58 18.05 -17.02
CA VAL A 21 4.39 16.98 -18.02
C VAL A 21 2.99 16.42 -17.82
N PRO A 22 2.05 16.62 -18.78
CA PRO A 22 0.66 16.23 -18.62
C PRO A 22 0.47 14.71 -18.68
N SER A 23 0.99 14.02 -17.66
CA SER A 23 0.91 12.57 -17.48
C SER A 23 0.89 12.22 -16.00
N TYR A 24 -0.25 11.71 -15.52
CA TYR A 24 -0.38 11.28 -14.12
C TYR A 24 0.58 10.14 -13.75
N GLY A 25 0.89 9.25 -14.69
CA GLY A 25 1.88 8.20 -14.45
C GLY A 25 3.27 8.75 -14.19
N LEU A 26 3.71 9.74 -14.97
CA LEU A 26 4.99 10.44 -14.75
C LEU A 26 4.95 11.27 -13.46
N ALA A 27 3.83 11.90 -13.14
CA ALA A 27 3.66 12.64 -11.88
C ALA A 27 3.79 11.70 -10.67
N ILE A 28 3.23 10.49 -10.71
CA ILE A 28 3.39 9.47 -9.66
C ILE A 28 4.85 9.02 -9.55
N ILE A 29 5.56 8.82 -10.65
CA ILE A 29 6.98 8.47 -10.66
C ILE A 29 7.81 9.60 -10.03
N ALA A 30 7.59 10.85 -10.46
CA ALA A 30 8.28 12.02 -9.92
C ALA A 30 8.02 12.20 -8.42
N LEU A 31 6.77 12.10 -7.98
CA LEU A 31 6.39 12.10 -6.57
C LEU A 31 7.13 11.00 -5.79
N THR A 32 7.20 9.78 -6.36
CA THR A 32 7.92 8.67 -5.73
C THR A 32 9.38 8.99 -5.53
N VAL A 33 10.04 9.55 -6.55
CA VAL A 33 11.46 9.94 -6.48
C VAL A 33 11.67 11.03 -5.43
N VAL A 34 10.83 12.06 -5.38
CA VAL A 34 10.90 13.12 -4.37
C VAL A 34 10.78 12.57 -2.96
N ILE A 35 9.77 11.72 -2.70
CA ILE A 35 9.60 11.08 -1.40
C ILE A 35 10.82 10.23 -1.05
N ARG A 36 11.35 9.44 -1.99
CA ARG A 36 12.52 8.58 -1.77
C ARG A 36 13.79 9.37 -1.52
N LEU A 37 13.98 10.50 -2.19
CA LEU A 37 15.12 11.40 -1.93
C LEU A 37 14.98 12.07 -0.55
N ALA A 38 13.81 12.55 -0.19
CA ALA A 38 13.57 13.12 1.14
C ALA A 38 13.82 12.10 2.28
N LEU A 39 13.43 10.84 2.06
CA LEU A 39 13.64 9.74 3.03
C LEU A 39 15.01 9.07 2.90
N PHE A 40 15.88 9.51 1.98
CA PHE A 40 17.17 8.88 1.73
C PHE A 40 18.03 8.75 2.99
N PRO A 41 18.25 9.79 3.83
CA PRO A 41 19.10 9.67 5.00
C PRO A 41 18.59 8.62 5.99
N LEU A 42 17.27 8.54 6.17
CA LEU A 42 16.63 7.58 7.05
C LEU A 42 16.75 6.14 6.51
N SER A 43 16.47 5.95 5.22
CA SER A 43 16.56 4.63 4.56
C SER A 43 18.02 4.15 4.47
N ALA A 44 18.98 5.03 4.21
CA ALA A 44 20.41 4.69 4.18
C ALA A 44 20.89 4.19 5.54
N GLY A 45 20.50 4.86 6.64
CA GLY A 45 20.79 4.42 8.00
C GLY A 45 20.26 3.02 8.29
N SER A 46 19.02 2.75 7.88
CA SER A 46 18.37 1.46 8.04
C SER A 46 19.04 0.34 7.21
N ILE A 47 19.41 0.62 5.95
CA ILE A 47 20.11 -0.34 5.08
C ILE A 47 21.48 -0.70 5.66
N ARG A 48 22.24 0.31 6.12
CA ARG A 48 23.55 0.07 6.77
C ARG A 48 23.39 -0.77 8.04
N ASN A 49 22.40 -0.46 8.86
CA ASN A 49 22.11 -1.23 10.07
C ASN A 49 21.69 -2.68 9.74
N ALA A 50 20.83 -2.88 8.76
CA ALA A 50 20.42 -4.21 8.31
C ALA A 50 21.62 -5.04 7.80
N ARG A 51 22.55 -4.41 7.05
CA ARG A 51 23.79 -5.05 6.61
C ARG A 51 24.68 -5.48 7.78
N ARG A 52 24.88 -4.58 8.78
CA ARG A 52 25.63 -4.89 10.00
C ARG A 52 25.02 -6.06 10.77
N MET A 53 23.71 -6.02 10.97
CA MET A 53 22.96 -7.08 11.66
C MET A 53 23.09 -8.44 10.97
N ARG A 54 23.03 -8.48 9.65
CA ARG A 54 23.17 -9.73 8.88
C ARG A 54 24.57 -10.36 9.07
N ILE A 55 25.63 -9.55 9.01
CA ILE A 55 27.01 -10.01 9.23
C ILE A 55 27.20 -10.49 10.66
N ALA A 56 26.67 -9.77 11.64
CA ALA A 56 26.80 -10.11 13.06
C ALA A 56 25.87 -11.27 13.50
N GLN A 57 24.88 -11.65 12.68
CA GLN A 57 23.83 -12.61 13.06
C GLN A 57 24.34 -13.95 13.62
N PRO A 58 25.32 -14.65 13.04
CA PRO A 58 25.81 -15.92 13.61
C PRO A 58 26.45 -15.73 14.99
N VAL A 59 27.23 -14.64 15.18
CA VAL A 59 27.84 -14.30 16.46
C VAL A 59 26.76 -13.96 17.50
N MET A 60 25.76 -13.19 17.09
CA MET A 60 24.61 -12.86 17.94
C MET A 60 23.83 -14.10 18.37
N GLN A 61 23.53 -15.02 17.45
CA GLN A 61 22.82 -16.27 17.76
C GLN A 61 23.59 -17.12 18.79
N LYS A 62 24.89 -17.25 18.60
CA LYS A 62 25.77 -17.97 19.55
C LYS A 62 25.75 -17.32 20.94
N ARG A 63 25.97 -16.00 21.02
CA ARG A 63 25.94 -15.26 22.29
C ARG A 63 24.54 -15.28 22.94
N GLN A 64 23.47 -15.21 22.16
CA GLN A 64 22.10 -15.35 22.67
C GLN A 64 21.87 -16.73 23.31
N ALA A 65 22.34 -17.80 22.67
CA ALA A 65 22.25 -19.15 23.21
C ALA A 65 23.05 -19.28 24.52
N GLU A 66 24.26 -18.73 24.58
CA GLU A 66 25.10 -18.71 25.78
C GLU A 66 24.43 -17.92 26.93
N ILE A 67 23.86 -16.74 26.65
CA ILE A 67 23.14 -15.93 27.65
C ILE A 67 21.92 -16.68 28.18
N LYS A 68 21.12 -17.30 27.28
CA LYS A 68 19.96 -18.11 27.66
C LYS A 68 20.35 -19.29 28.55
N ALA A 69 21.43 -20.00 28.22
CA ALA A 69 21.91 -21.12 29.02
C ALA A 69 22.46 -20.65 30.38
N ARG A 70 23.25 -19.58 30.38
CA ARG A 70 23.90 -19.07 31.60
C ARG A 70 22.90 -18.46 32.61
N PHE A 71 21.85 -17.83 32.14
CA PHE A 71 20.85 -17.15 32.96
C PHE A 71 19.47 -17.80 32.91
N ALA A 72 19.40 -19.13 32.68
CA ALA A 72 18.15 -19.88 32.61
C ALA A 72 17.19 -19.64 33.78
N ASN A 73 17.76 -19.50 34.99
CA ASN A 73 17.00 -19.31 36.25
C ASN A 73 16.85 -17.83 36.67
N ASN A 74 17.30 -16.87 35.85
CA ASN A 74 17.20 -15.45 36.17
C ASN A 74 16.74 -14.63 34.95
N PRO A 75 15.42 -14.50 34.73
CA PRO A 75 14.86 -13.80 33.55
C PRO A 75 15.27 -12.33 33.44
N GLN A 76 15.45 -11.65 34.58
CA GLN A 76 15.83 -10.22 34.60
C GLN A 76 17.24 -10.02 34.07
N LYS A 77 18.22 -10.80 34.57
CA LYS A 77 19.60 -10.76 34.05
C LYS A 77 19.69 -11.20 32.60
N GLN A 78 18.86 -12.18 32.22
CA GLN A 78 18.80 -12.61 30.82
C GLN A 78 18.36 -11.48 29.89
N GLN A 79 17.30 -10.72 30.27
CA GLN A 79 16.84 -9.55 29.50
C GLN A 79 17.87 -8.43 29.45
N GLU A 80 18.54 -8.16 30.57
CA GLU A 80 19.60 -7.14 30.64
C GLU A 80 20.77 -7.46 29.71
N GLU A 81 21.27 -8.68 29.73
CA GLU A 81 22.40 -9.11 28.88
C GLU A 81 22.00 -9.20 27.40
N LEU A 82 20.76 -9.63 27.10
CA LEU A 82 20.23 -9.56 25.74
C LEU A 82 20.07 -8.12 25.25
N GLY A 83 19.68 -7.19 26.15
CA GLY A 83 19.63 -5.76 25.86
C GLY A 83 20.99 -5.16 25.50
N LYS A 84 22.04 -5.51 26.27
CA LYS A 84 23.44 -5.11 26.00
C LYS A 84 23.91 -5.65 24.64
N LEU A 85 23.60 -6.92 24.34
CA LEU A 85 23.92 -7.53 23.06
C LEU A 85 23.27 -6.80 21.88
N MET A 86 22.00 -6.38 22.05
CA MET A 86 21.29 -5.60 21.02
C MET A 86 21.87 -4.18 20.86
N GLN A 87 22.40 -3.58 21.92
CA GLN A 87 23.10 -2.29 21.84
C GLN A 87 24.42 -2.40 21.10
N GLU A 88 25.16 -3.50 21.30
CA GLU A 88 26.47 -3.75 20.65
C GLU A 88 26.33 -3.96 19.13
N PHE A 89 25.36 -4.76 18.69
CA PHE A 89 25.21 -5.16 17.29
C PHE A 89 24.08 -4.43 16.53
N GLY A 90 23.27 -3.65 17.21
CA GLY A 90 22.11 -2.96 16.67
C GLY A 90 20.79 -3.66 17.00
N SER A 91 19.71 -2.88 16.96
CA SER A 91 18.36 -3.39 17.24
C SER A 91 17.73 -3.97 15.97
N PRO A 92 17.09 -5.16 16.03
CA PRO A 92 16.31 -5.70 14.93
C PRO A 92 15.15 -4.78 14.52
N LEU A 93 14.65 -3.96 15.45
CA LEU A 93 13.59 -2.97 15.17
C LEU A 93 14.05 -1.84 14.24
N ALA A 94 15.34 -1.53 14.19
CA ALA A 94 15.85 -0.53 13.24
C ALA A 94 15.72 -0.98 11.78
N GLY A 95 15.62 -2.29 11.53
CA GLY A 95 15.36 -2.84 10.19
C GLY A 95 13.91 -2.65 9.71
N CYS A 96 12.93 -2.51 10.60
CA CYS A 96 11.53 -2.27 10.23
C CYS A 96 11.14 -0.78 10.21
N LEU A 97 12.05 0.12 10.60
CA LEU A 97 11.81 1.57 10.58
C LEU A 97 11.33 2.10 9.21
N PRO A 98 11.91 1.69 8.06
CA PRO A 98 11.40 2.09 6.75
C PRO A 98 9.94 1.69 6.54
N LEU A 99 9.51 0.53 7.03
CA LEU A 99 8.14 0.07 6.92
C LEU A 99 7.18 0.97 7.72
N LEU A 100 7.56 1.37 8.94
CA LEU A 100 6.74 2.25 9.78
C LEU A 100 6.55 3.64 9.13
N VAL A 101 7.57 4.17 8.47
CA VAL A 101 7.48 5.45 7.74
C VAL A 101 6.73 5.27 6.43
N GLN A 102 6.89 4.13 5.76
CA GLN A 102 6.25 3.83 4.48
C GLN A 102 4.72 3.68 4.60
N MET A 103 4.22 3.11 5.71
CA MET A 103 2.79 2.83 5.87
C MET A 103 1.90 4.09 5.80
N PRO A 104 2.18 5.20 6.53
CA PRO A 104 1.41 6.43 6.39
C PRO A 104 1.41 6.99 4.96
N ILE A 105 2.55 6.92 4.27
CA ILE A 105 2.70 7.39 2.89
C ILE A 105 1.87 6.52 1.94
N LEU A 106 1.93 5.19 2.11
CA LEU A 106 1.16 4.24 1.32
C LEU A 106 -0.35 4.46 1.49
N PHE A 107 -0.81 4.63 2.74
CA PHE A 107 -2.23 4.90 3.00
C PHE A 107 -2.68 6.26 2.47
N ALA A 108 -1.84 7.29 2.57
CA ALA A 108 -2.16 8.59 2.00
C ALA A 108 -2.24 8.52 0.48
N LEU A 109 -1.29 7.86 -0.18
CA LEU A 109 -1.30 7.65 -1.63
C LEU A 109 -2.50 6.79 -2.07
N PHE A 110 -2.83 5.75 -1.30
CA PHE A 110 -4.03 4.95 -1.55
C PHE A 110 -5.31 5.79 -1.46
N ALA A 111 -5.42 6.67 -0.46
CA ALA A 111 -6.54 7.59 -0.34
C ALA A 111 -6.59 8.57 -1.52
N THR A 112 -5.44 9.12 -1.94
CA THR A 112 -5.32 10.01 -3.11
C THR A 112 -5.77 9.32 -4.40
N LEU A 113 -5.28 8.10 -4.66
CA LEU A 113 -5.55 7.39 -5.92
C LEU A 113 -6.89 6.65 -5.96
N ARG A 114 -7.59 6.54 -4.83
CA ARG A 114 -9.01 6.09 -4.75
C ARG A 114 -10.01 7.24 -4.78
N GLY A 115 -9.55 8.46 -4.73
CA GLY A 115 -10.37 9.66 -4.84
C GLY A 115 -10.24 10.32 -6.22
N SER A 116 -10.95 11.43 -6.41
CA SER A 116 -10.75 12.30 -7.56
C SER A 116 -9.32 12.87 -7.53
N PRO A 117 -8.61 12.99 -8.65
CA PRO A 117 -9.12 12.77 -10.02
C PRO A 117 -9.04 11.33 -10.54
N PHE A 118 -8.39 10.40 -9.82
CA PHE A 118 -8.00 9.08 -10.34
C PHE A 118 -9.12 8.03 -10.33
N ALA A 119 -10.09 8.18 -9.44
CA ALA A 119 -11.20 7.24 -9.31
C ALA A 119 -12.54 7.97 -9.28
N ASP A 120 -13.60 7.25 -9.62
CA ASP A 120 -14.95 7.71 -9.41
C ASP A 120 -15.22 7.91 -7.91
N VAL A 121 -15.90 8.99 -7.55
CA VAL A 121 -16.17 9.32 -6.15
C VAL A 121 -17.60 8.93 -5.79
N PRO A 122 -17.79 7.93 -4.91
CA PRO A 122 -19.11 7.51 -4.46
C PRO A 122 -19.60 8.38 -3.29
N TYR A 123 -20.84 8.86 -3.38
CA TYR A 123 -21.59 9.46 -2.30
C TYR A 123 -22.65 8.49 -1.83
N THR A 124 -22.44 7.88 -0.68
CA THR A 124 -23.34 6.87 -0.11
C THR A 124 -24.37 7.52 0.80
N LEU A 125 -25.63 7.31 0.51
CA LEU A 125 -26.79 7.85 1.23
C LEU A 125 -27.62 6.70 1.79
N ASN A 126 -27.61 6.55 3.11
CA ASN A 126 -28.44 5.54 3.79
C ASN A 126 -29.83 6.13 4.05
N VAL A 127 -30.83 5.54 3.43
CA VAL A 127 -32.24 5.96 3.52
C VAL A 127 -33.04 4.90 4.27
N LYS A 128 -33.90 5.34 5.18
CA LYS A 128 -34.83 4.48 5.90
C LYS A 128 -36.23 4.82 5.50
N VAL A 129 -36.95 3.87 4.92
CA VAL A 129 -38.37 4.01 4.56
C VAL A 129 -39.21 3.48 5.72
N LEU A 130 -40.09 4.33 6.24
CA LEU A 130 -41.00 4.05 7.36
C LEU A 130 -42.44 3.89 6.85
N PRO A 131 -43.26 3.07 7.53
CA PRO A 131 -44.70 3.09 7.32
C PRO A 131 -45.30 4.48 7.61
N ALA A 132 -46.41 4.83 6.93
CA ALA A 132 -47.04 6.17 7.03
C ALA A 132 -47.35 6.58 8.47
N GLU A 133 -47.70 5.63 9.32
CA GLU A 133 -48.02 5.88 10.74
C GLU A 133 -46.78 6.32 11.56
N GLN A 134 -45.60 5.86 11.19
CA GLN A 134 -44.37 6.17 11.91
C GLN A 134 -43.67 7.43 11.39
N ILE A 135 -43.85 7.76 10.11
CA ILE A 135 -43.20 8.94 9.52
C ILE A 135 -43.85 10.26 10.03
N ALA A 136 -45.15 10.26 10.36
CA ALA A 136 -45.87 11.44 10.88
C ALA A 136 -45.24 11.99 12.18
N ALA A 137 -44.52 11.19 12.94
CA ALA A 137 -43.85 11.58 14.18
C ALA A 137 -42.39 12.01 13.98
N VAL A 138 -41.85 11.97 12.75
CA VAL A 138 -40.46 12.27 12.45
C VAL A 138 -40.30 13.68 11.91
N GLU A 139 -39.56 14.53 12.61
CA GLU A 139 -39.15 15.83 12.07
C GLU A 139 -38.12 15.65 10.95
N PRO A 140 -38.33 16.25 9.76
CA PRO A 140 -37.35 16.21 8.69
C PRO A 140 -36.10 16.98 9.11
N LYS A 141 -34.95 16.32 9.07
CA LYS A 141 -33.64 16.93 9.31
C LYS A 141 -32.74 16.67 8.10
N PRO A 142 -32.15 17.72 7.50
CA PRO A 142 -31.22 17.52 6.38
C PRO A 142 -30.14 16.51 6.71
N PHE A 143 -29.90 15.61 5.78
CA PHE A 143 -28.86 14.61 5.89
C PHE A 143 -27.76 14.91 4.87
N ASN A 144 -26.53 15.10 5.34
CA ASN A 144 -25.37 15.38 4.52
C ASN A 144 -24.42 14.19 4.49
N SER A 145 -23.90 13.88 3.31
CA SER A 145 -22.79 12.94 3.15
C SER A 145 -21.47 13.56 3.64
N ALA A 146 -20.40 12.75 3.65
CA ALA A 146 -19.05 13.28 3.75
C ALA A 146 -18.75 14.18 2.54
N SER A 147 -17.95 15.23 2.76
CA SER A 147 -17.44 16.09 1.70
C SER A 147 -16.28 15.41 0.98
N HIS A 148 -16.32 15.37 -0.35
CA HIS A 148 -15.22 14.89 -1.18
C HIS A 148 -14.77 15.99 -2.13
N SER A 149 -13.46 16.09 -2.34
CA SER A 149 -12.86 17.01 -3.30
C SER A 149 -12.98 16.41 -4.71
N ILE A 150 -13.68 17.09 -5.62
CA ILE A 150 -13.89 16.66 -7.00
C ILE A 150 -13.05 17.54 -7.91
N PHE A 151 -12.15 16.96 -8.67
CA PHE A 151 -11.40 17.66 -9.70
C PHE A 151 -12.30 17.84 -10.93
N VAL A 152 -12.64 19.08 -11.21
CA VAL A 152 -13.45 19.48 -12.37
C VAL A 152 -12.58 19.92 -13.55
N SER A 153 -11.31 20.26 -13.28
CA SER A 153 -10.26 20.43 -14.28
C SER A 153 -8.92 19.95 -13.71
N GLU A 154 -7.86 19.98 -14.48
CA GLU A 154 -6.52 19.55 -14.07
C GLU A 154 -5.95 20.33 -12.88
N THR A 155 -6.40 21.57 -12.69
CA THR A 155 -5.91 22.49 -11.65
C THR A 155 -7.00 22.97 -10.70
N GLN A 156 -8.26 22.65 -10.97
CA GLN A 156 -9.40 23.08 -10.15
C GLN A 156 -10.10 21.90 -9.52
N HIS A 157 -10.24 21.93 -8.22
CA HIS A 157 -11.04 21.00 -7.47
C HIS A 157 -12.02 21.74 -6.55
N VAL A 158 -13.21 21.19 -6.38
CA VAL A 158 -14.26 21.75 -5.52
C VAL A 158 -14.70 20.72 -4.50
N PRO A 159 -14.87 21.10 -3.22
CA PRO A 159 -15.43 20.22 -2.21
C PRO A 159 -16.94 20.09 -2.44
N VAL A 160 -17.40 18.88 -2.76
CA VAL A 160 -18.81 18.58 -3.04
C VAL A 160 -19.41 17.74 -1.90
N ILE A 161 -20.66 18.02 -1.55
CA ILE A 161 -21.46 17.35 -0.53
C ILE A 161 -22.77 16.90 -1.19
N ALA A 162 -23.21 15.69 -0.90
CA ALA A 162 -24.54 15.22 -1.26
C ALA A 162 -25.49 15.43 -0.08
N THR A 163 -26.61 16.12 -0.30
CA THR A 163 -27.57 16.47 0.74
C THR A 163 -28.97 15.96 0.36
N LEU A 164 -29.63 15.34 1.32
CA LEU A 164 -31.08 15.10 1.32
C LEU A 164 -31.73 16.15 2.23
N GLU A 165 -32.34 17.19 1.65
CA GLU A 165 -32.94 18.30 2.41
C GLU A 165 -34.10 17.83 3.29
N GLN A 166 -34.86 16.86 2.81
CA GLN A 166 -35.98 16.26 3.55
C GLN A 166 -35.55 15.23 4.59
N GLY A 167 -34.23 14.99 4.68
CA GLY A 167 -33.65 13.98 5.56
C GLY A 167 -33.61 12.58 4.93
N ASN A 168 -33.05 11.66 5.67
CA ASN A 168 -32.86 10.27 5.22
C ASN A 168 -33.95 9.30 5.71
N LYS A 169 -35.03 9.81 6.28
CA LYS A 169 -36.22 9.03 6.69
C LYS A 169 -37.39 9.45 5.81
N LEU A 170 -37.91 8.53 5.02
CA LEU A 170 -39.00 8.78 4.06
C LEU A 170 -40.19 7.89 4.42
N GLY A 171 -41.39 8.37 4.17
CA GLY A 171 -42.60 7.56 4.19
C GLY A 171 -42.77 6.79 2.88
N VAL A 172 -43.52 5.69 2.90
CA VAL A 172 -43.87 4.98 1.67
C VAL A 172 -44.64 5.90 0.75
N GLY A 173 -44.20 6.02 -0.50
CA GLY A 173 -44.79 6.93 -1.49
C GLY A 173 -44.11 8.32 -1.55
N ASP A 174 -43.29 8.68 -0.57
CA ASP A 174 -42.56 9.95 -0.59
C ASP A 174 -41.44 9.92 -1.63
N SER A 175 -41.11 11.10 -2.12
CA SER A 175 -39.97 11.32 -3.00
C SER A 175 -39.07 12.40 -2.43
N ALA A 176 -37.75 12.14 -2.42
CA ALA A 176 -36.71 13.08 -1.98
C ALA A 176 -35.65 13.21 -3.05
N ARG A 177 -35.23 14.43 -3.35
CA ARG A 177 -34.16 14.68 -4.31
C ARG A 177 -32.83 14.87 -3.59
N VAL A 178 -31.79 14.17 -4.06
CA VAL A 178 -30.43 14.40 -3.63
C VAL A 178 -29.88 15.63 -4.36
N SER A 179 -29.44 16.63 -3.61
CA SER A 179 -28.75 17.80 -4.13
C SER A 179 -27.23 17.62 -3.92
N LEU A 180 -26.46 17.79 -5.00
CA LEU A 180 -25.00 17.88 -4.95
C LEU A 180 -24.62 19.36 -4.99
N HIS A 181 -23.92 19.84 -3.97
CA HIS A 181 -23.52 21.25 -3.87
C HIS A 181 -22.11 21.40 -3.28
N THR A 182 -21.49 22.54 -3.56
CA THR A 182 -20.21 22.92 -2.96
C THR A 182 -20.41 23.37 -1.51
N LYS A 183 -19.33 23.54 -0.77
CA LYS A 183 -19.38 24.13 0.59
C LYS A 183 -19.91 25.57 0.59
N GLU A 184 -19.71 26.29 -0.52
CA GLU A 184 -20.17 27.66 -0.73
C GLU A 184 -21.66 27.70 -1.05
N GLY A 185 -22.30 26.56 -1.34
CA GLY A 185 -23.72 26.43 -1.63
C GLY A 185 -24.06 26.39 -3.12
N ASP A 186 -23.09 26.48 -4.01
CA ASP A 186 -23.31 26.40 -5.45
C ASP A 186 -23.72 24.99 -5.86
N SER A 187 -24.68 24.86 -6.75
CA SER A 187 -25.06 23.57 -7.32
C SER A 187 -23.87 22.97 -8.10
N PHE A 188 -23.56 21.69 -7.87
CA PHE A 188 -22.53 20.99 -8.64
C PHE A 188 -22.84 21.01 -10.15
N ALA A 189 -24.11 20.94 -10.51
CA ALA A 189 -24.54 21.07 -11.91
C ALA A 189 -24.15 22.43 -12.53
N SER A 190 -24.22 23.53 -11.77
CA SER A 190 -23.76 24.84 -12.24
C SER A 190 -22.27 24.94 -12.36
N VAL A 191 -21.54 24.31 -11.44
CA VAL A 191 -20.08 24.27 -11.49
C VAL A 191 -19.58 23.52 -12.74
N ILE A 192 -20.12 22.33 -13.02
CA ILE A 192 -19.71 21.55 -14.20
C ILE A 192 -20.19 22.17 -15.52
N ALA A 193 -21.27 22.95 -15.52
CA ALA A 193 -21.72 23.66 -16.72
C ALA A 193 -20.71 24.73 -17.21
N GLY A 194 -19.90 25.27 -16.30
CA GLY A 194 -18.84 26.23 -16.61
C GLY A 194 -17.50 25.63 -17.01
N VAL A 195 -17.38 24.31 -17.04
CA VAL A 195 -16.12 23.59 -17.29
C VAL A 195 -16.14 22.92 -18.67
N GLU A 196 -14.99 22.91 -19.35
CA GLU A 196 -14.79 22.16 -20.59
C GLU A 196 -15.02 20.66 -20.30
N ASN A 197 -15.85 19.99 -21.14
CA ASN A 197 -16.28 18.61 -20.94
C ASN A 197 -17.06 18.33 -19.63
N GLY A 198 -17.74 19.32 -19.04
CA GLY A 198 -18.48 19.16 -17.79
C GLY A 198 -19.52 18.02 -17.82
N ALA A 199 -20.02 17.64 -18.99
CA ALA A 199 -20.92 16.50 -19.16
C ALA A 199 -20.30 15.17 -18.70
N ALA A 200 -18.97 15.04 -18.71
CA ALA A 200 -18.25 13.85 -18.24
C ALA A 200 -18.35 13.65 -16.72
N PHE A 201 -18.66 14.71 -15.96
CA PHE A 201 -18.81 14.66 -14.50
C PHE A 201 -20.25 14.45 -14.05
N LYS A 202 -21.16 14.17 -14.99
CA LYS A 202 -22.56 13.92 -14.64
C LYS A 202 -22.66 12.71 -13.69
N PRO A 203 -23.29 12.84 -12.51
CA PRO A 203 -23.44 11.75 -11.57
C PRO A 203 -24.24 10.59 -12.15
N SER A 204 -23.83 9.36 -11.87
CA SER A 204 -24.64 8.16 -12.06
C SER A 204 -25.24 7.72 -10.73
N TRP A 205 -26.46 7.19 -10.78
CA TRP A 205 -27.23 6.85 -9.60
C TRP A 205 -27.52 5.36 -9.59
N SER A 206 -27.42 4.73 -8.43
CA SER A 206 -27.73 3.31 -8.24
C SER A 206 -28.20 3.01 -6.82
N VAL A 207 -29.02 1.97 -6.69
CA VAL A 207 -29.38 1.40 -5.38
C VAL A 207 -28.40 0.25 -5.11
N THR A 208 -27.58 0.39 -4.07
CA THR A 208 -26.57 -0.62 -3.71
C THR A 208 -27.06 -1.60 -2.66
N LYS A 209 -28.10 -1.24 -1.90
CA LYS A 209 -28.76 -2.09 -0.91
C LYS A 209 -30.24 -1.73 -0.80
N GLY A 210 -31.08 -2.72 -0.56
CA GLY A 210 -32.53 -2.49 -0.41
C GLY A 210 -33.23 -2.36 -1.75
N ASP A 211 -32.92 -3.25 -2.68
CA ASP A 211 -33.61 -3.35 -3.96
C ASP A 211 -35.11 -3.59 -3.74
N GLY A 212 -35.98 -2.77 -4.37
CA GLY A 212 -37.42 -2.77 -4.14
C GLY A 212 -37.89 -1.96 -2.93
N VAL A 213 -36.99 -1.46 -2.05
CA VAL A 213 -37.34 -0.52 -0.97
C VAL A 213 -37.42 0.91 -1.50
N VAL A 214 -36.46 1.27 -2.37
CA VAL A 214 -36.43 2.57 -3.06
C VAL A 214 -36.12 2.40 -4.54
N ALA A 215 -36.57 3.36 -5.34
CA ALA A 215 -36.09 3.55 -6.72
C ALA A 215 -35.37 4.89 -6.80
N VAL A 216 -34.32 4.97 -7.66
CA VAL A 216 -33.62 6.23 -7.91
C VAL A 216 -33.65 6.55 -9.39
N ALA A 217 -34.00 7.79 -9.73
CA ALA A 217 -34.02 8.31 -11.08
C ALA A 217 -32.66 8.93 -11.46
N ASP A 218 -32.39 9.14 -12.76
CA ASP A 218 -31.16 9.73 -13.28
C ASP A 218 -30.88 11.18 -12.82
N ASP A 219 -31.87 11.85 -12.30
CA ASP A 219 -31.76 13.19 -11.74
C ASP A 219 -31.50 13.22 -10.22
N GLY A 220 -31.31 12.02 -9.61
CA GLY A 220 -31.08 11.86 -8.18
C GLY A 220 -32.32 11.87 -7.32
N THR A 221 -33.51 11.76 -7.90
CA THR A 221 -34.78 11.65 -7.15
C THR A 221 -34.93 10.21 -6.64
N ILE A 222 -35.04 10.07 -5.33
CA ILE A 222 -35.29 8.81 -4.62
C ILE A 222 -36.77 8.72 -4.36
N THR A 223 -37.41 7.63 -4.77
CA THR A 223 -38.84 7.33 -4.48
C THR A 223 -38.92 6.14 -3.54
N ALA A 224 -39.58 6.29 -2.43
CA ALA A 224 -39.80 5.25 -1.42
C ALA A 224 -40.93 4.31 -1.83
N LEU A 225 -40.63 3.02 -2.05
CA LEU A 225 -41.60 2.04 -2.55
C LEU A 225 -42.16 1.14 -1.46
N ALA A 226 -41.33 0.69 -0.53
CA ALA A 226 -41.72 -0.21 0.54
C ALA A 226 -40.93 0.10 1.84
N PRO A 227 -41.45 -0.25 3.03
CA PRO A 227 -40.74 -0.05 4.29
C PRO A 227 -39.46 -0.88 4.34
N GLY A 228 -38.35 -0.28 4.83
CA GLY A 228 -37.07 -0.96 4.96
C GLY A 228 -35.89 0.01 4.95
N ASP A 229 -34.70 -0.56 5.02
CA ASP A 229 -33.43 0.18 4.90
C ASP A 229 -32.89 0.04 3.48
N ALA A 230 -32.53 1.15 2.86
CA ALA A 230 -31.94 1.20 1.53
C ALA A 230 -30.66 2.05 1.53
N THR A 231 -29.78 1.79 0.59
CA THR A 231 -28.57 2.58 0.34
C THR A 231 -28.55 3.00 -1.12
N VAL A 232 -28.58 4.31 -1.35
CA VAL A 232 -28.45 4.92 -2.67
C VAL A 232 -27.04 5.47 -2.81
N GLU A 233 -26.42 5.24 -3.95
CA GLU A 233 -25.09 5.74 -4.28
C GLU A 233 -25.18 6.68 -5.49
N ALA A 234 -24.66 7.91 -5.30
CA ALA A 234 -24.34 8.81 -6.39
C ALA A 234 -22.84 8.68 -6.68
N LYS A 235 -22.49 8.36 -7.91
CA LYS A 235 -21.09 8.22 -8.32
C LYS A 235 -20.74 9.32 -9.32
N ILE A 236 -19.80 10.19 -8.93
CA ILE A 236 -19.25 11.23 -9.80
C ILE A 236 -17.98 10.68 -10.45
N PRO A 237 -17.88 10.63 -11.81
CA PRO A 237 -16.70 10.17 -12.49
C PRO A 237 -15.46 11.01 -12.18
N GLY A 238 -14.33 10.35 -11.98
CA GLY A 238 -13.03 11.03 -11.79
C GLY A 238 -12.47 11.52 -13.13
N LEU A 239 -11.88 12.71 -13.14
CA LEU A 239 -11.25 13.34 -14.32
C LEU A 239 -10.24 12.40 -15.00
N ALA A 240 -9.40 11.75 -14.22
CA ALA A 240 -8.34 10.85 -14.67
C ALA A 240 -8.64 9.38 -14.40
N ALA A 241 -9.87 9.03 -14.04
CA ALA A 241 -10.24 7.65 -13.69
C ALA A 241 -9.92 6.65 -14.81
N ARG A 242 -9.94 7.12 -16.07
CA ARG A 242 -9.60 6.35 -17.28
C ARG A 242 -8.25 6.75 -17.89
N SER A 243 -7.47 7.61 -17.22
CA SER A 243 -6.15 7.98 -17.73
C SER A 243 -5.18 6.81 -17.57
N GLY A 244 -4.62 6.37 -18.70
CA GLY A 244 -3.65 5.30 -18.77
C GLY A 244 -2.22 5.80 -18.66
N PHE A 245 -1.29 4.87 -18.46
CA PHE A 245 0.14 5.13 -18.51
C PHE A 245 0.90 3.90 -18.99
N LEU A 246 1.66 4.00 -20.07
CA LEU A 246 2.32 2.89 -20.74
C LEU A 246 1.32 1.76 -21.07
N PHE A 247 1.48 0.59 -20.45
CA PHE A 247 0.58 -0.56 -20.62
C PHE A 247 -0.61 -0.55 -19.64
N ILE A 248 -0.64 0.38 -18.69
CA ILE A 248 -1.71 0.52 -17.70
C ILE A 248 -2.87 1.27 -18.37
N GLN A 249 -4.04 0.66 -18.42
CA GLN A 249 -5.22 1.24 -19.07
C GLN A 249 -5.84 2.36 -18.25
N ALA A 250 -5.87 2.19 -16.90
CA ALA A 250 -6.38 3.20 -15.98
C ALA A 250 -5.63 3.13 -14.65
N LEU A 251 -5.03 4.26 -14.24
CA LEU A 251 -4.27 4.34 -12.99
C LEU A 251 -5.15 4.16 -11.74
N GLY A 252 -6.44 4.51 -11.84
CA GLY A 252 -7.43 4.31 -10.79
C GLY A 252 -8.03 2.90 -10.75
N GLN A 253 -7.75 2.03 -11.73
CA GLN A 253 -8.29 0.67 -11.78
C GLN A 253 -7.87 -0.14 -10.56
N VAL A 254 -8.84 -0.78 -9.90
CA VAL A 254 -8.65 -1.44 -8.61
C VAL A 254 -8.81 -2.96 -8.76
N GLY A 255 -7.79 -3.70 -8.30
CA GLY A 255 -7.84 -5.14 -8.17
C GLY A 255 -7.50 -5.92 -9.43
N PHE A 256 -7.04 -7.15 -9.23
CA PHE A 256 -6.67 -8.10 -10.28
C PHE A 256 -7.88 -8.64 -11.04
N LEU A 257 -9.04 -8.77 -10.37
CA LEU A 257 -10.31 -9.24 -10.94
C LEU A 257 -11.36 -8.15 -10.77
N THR A 258 -12.04 -7.80 -11.87
CA THR A 258 -13.20 -6.90 -11.87
C THR A 258 -14.26 -7.52 -12.75
N ASP A 259 -15.47 -7.70 -12.21
CA ASP A 259 -16.63 -8.29 -12.90
C ASP A 259 -16.33 -9.66 -13.57
N GLY A 260 -15.48 -10.47 -12.93
CA GLY A 260 -15.08 -11.79 -13.43
C GLY A 260 -14.03 -11.77 -14.54
N GLN A 261 -13.54 -10.60 -14.93
CA GLN A 261 -12.47 -10.44 -15.92
C GLN A 261 -11.13 -10.14 -15.24
N VAL A 262 -10.05 -10.67 -15.83
CA VAL A 262 -8.68 -10.44 -15.35
C VAL A 262 -8.16 -9.12 -15.90
N ASN A 263 -7.73 -8.23 -15.00
CA ASN A 263 -7.03 -7.00 -15.34
C ASN A 263 -5.54 -7.29 -15.54
N TRP A 264 -5.13 -7.52 -16.78
CA TRP A 264 -3.76 -7.92 -17.11
C TRP A 264 -2.71 -6.86 -16.79
N ASP A 265 -3.05 -5.58 -16.87
CA ASP A 265 -2.18 -4.47 -16.47
C ASP A 265 -1.87 -4.51 -14.96
N VAL A 266 -2.87 -4.75 -14.12
CA VAL A 266 -2.70 -4.96 -12.68
C VAL A 266 -1.89 -6.23 -12.41
N ALA A 267 -2.14 -7.33 -13.14
CA ALA A 267 -1.38 -8.57 -13.02
C ALA A 267 0.11 -8.36 -13.31
N ILE A 268 0.43 -7.64 -14.39
CA ILE A 268 1.81 -7.31 -14.78
C ILE A 268 2.47 -6.42 -13.70
N LEU A 269 1.74 -5.44 -13.16
CA LEU A 269 2.27 -4.60 -12.07
C LEU A 269 2.56 -5.39 -10.79
N VAL A 270 1.68 -6.32 -10.41
CA VAL A 270 1.89 -7.21 -9.25
C VAL A 270 3.09 -8.12 -9.50
N ALA A 271 3.24 -8.67 -10.71
CA ALA A 271 4.40 -9.48 -11.08
C ALA A 271 5.71 -8.66 -11.05
N ALA A 272 5.69 -7.43 -11.60
CA ALA A 272 6.83 -6.51 -11.56
C ALA A 272 7.19 -6.12 -10.11
N PHE A 273 6.19 -5.89 -9.26
CA PHE A 273 6.40 -5.64 -7.84
C PHE A 273 7.10 -6.83 -7.16
N GLY A 274 6.62 -8.06 -7.40
CA GLY A 274 7.24 -9.27 -6.88
C GLY A 274 8.68 -9.47 -7.37
N ALA A 275 8.92 -9.24 -8.65
CA ALA A 275 10.25 -9.32 -9.25
C ALA A 275 11.22 -8.29 -8.63
N THR A 276 10.77 -7.05 -8.43
CA THR A 276 11.59 -6.00 -7.80
C THR A 276 11.84 -6.25 -6.32
N LEU A 277 10.88 -6.83 -5.59
CA LEU A 277 11.09 -7.31 -4.22
C LEU A 277 12.15 -8.42 -4.17
N PHE A 278 12.03 -9.41 -5.05
CA PHE A 278 12.98 -10.51 -5.12
C PHE A 278 14.39 -10.03 -5.47
N LEU A 279 14.51 -9.11 -6.44
CA LEU A 279 15.77 -8.46 -6.79
C LEU A 279 16.38 -7.73 -5.57
N SER A 280 15.59 -6.97 -4.84
CA SER A 280 16.02 -6.26 -3.62
C SER A 280 16.55 -7.24 -2.55
N GLN A 281 15.93 -8.42 -2.40
CA GLN A 281 16.38 -9.47 -1.49
C GLN A 281 17.73 -10.07 -1.92
N ILE A 282 17.91 -10.34 -3.22
CA ILE A 282 19.18 -10.82 -3.77
C ILE A 282 20.28 -9.80 -3.51
N LEU A 283 20.06 -8.53 -3.88
CA LEU A 283 21.05 -7.46 -3.68
C LEU A 283 21.42 -7.28 -2.20
N SER A 284 20.46 -7.40 -1.32
CA SER A 284 20.69 -7.33 0.13
C SER A 284 21.52 -8.49 0.68
N GLY A 285 21.51 -9.65 0.00
CA GLY A 285 22.27 -10.85 0.38
C GLY A 285 23.63 -10.97 -0.30
N MET A 286 23.96 -10.13 -1.28
CA MET A 286 25.21 -10.22 -2.04
C MET A 286 26.43 -10.00 -1.15
N GLY A 287 27.43 -10.90 -1.29
CA GLY A 287 28.66 -10.84 -0.50
C GLY A 287 28.52 -11.24 0.97
N MET A 288 27.43 -11.90 1.36
CA MET A 288 27.20 -12.36 2.73
C MET A 288 27.20 -13.89 2.81
N PRO A 289 27.63 -14.46 3.96
CA PRO A 289 27.59 -15.90 4.19
C PRO A 289 26.17 -16.45 4.07
N ALA A 290 26.05 -17.63 3.46
CA ALA A 290 24.75 -18.29 3.32
C ALA A 290 24.28 -18.82 4.69
N ASN A 291 23.16 -18.31 5.17
CA ASN A 291 22.44 -18.86 6.30
C ASN A 291 21.21 -19.63 5.77
N PRO A 292 21.14 -20.98 5.93
CA PRO A 292 20.06 -21.79 5.36
C PRO A 292 18.65 -21.31 5.79
N GLN A 293 18.51 -20.93 7.05
CA GLN A 293 17.23 -20.50 7.60
C GLN A 293 16.78 -19.13 7.01
N GLN A 294 17.74 -18.22 6.80
CA GLN A 294 17.47 -16.91 6.22
C GLN A 294 17.31 -17.00 4.69
N SER A 295 17.99 -17.92 4.02
CA SER A 295 17.87 -18.11 2.57
C SER A 295 16.46 -18.58 2.18
N THR A 296 15.85 -19.45 3.00
CA THR A 296 14.48 -19.91 2.80
C THR A 296 13.47 -18.78 3.01
N ALA A 297 13.60 -18.01 4.09
CA ALA A 297 12.75 -16.85 4.36
C ALA A 297 12.84 -15.81 3.24
N ASN A 298 14.06 -15.51 2.76
CA ASN A 298 14.29 -14.55 1.68
C ASN A 298 13.66 -14.97 0.35
N LYS A 299 13.48 -16.26 0.09
CA LYS A 299 12.83 -16.77 -1.11
C LYS A 299 11.29 -16.79 -0.97
N ILE A 300 10.78 -17.18 0.19
CA ILE A 300 9.34 -17.34 0.42
C ILE A 300 8.65 -16.01 0.62
N THR A 301 9.27 -15.07 1.35
CA THR A 301 8.66 -13.78 1.70
C THR A 301 8.20 -12.97 0.48
N PRO A 302 9.01 -12.75 -0.58
CA PRO A 302 8.54 -12.03 -1.78
C PRO A 302 7.37 -12.71 -2.46
N VAL A 303 7.36 -14.05 -2.53
CA VAL A 303 6.28 -14.83 -3.14
C VAL A 303 4.98 -14.69 -2.35
N MET A 304 5.05 -14.80 -1.03
CA MET A 304 3.88 -14.61 -0.16
C MET A 304 3.29 -13.20 -0.27
N ILE A 305 4.15 -12.18 -0.20
CA ILE A 305 3.72 -10.77 -0.30
C ILE A 305 3.10 -10.50 -1.67
N THR A 306 3.74 -10.97 -2.75
CA THR A 306 3.21 -10.82 -4.12
C THR A 306 1.87 -11.52 -4.27
N GLY A 307 1.74 -12.75 -3.76
CA GLY A 307 0.49 -13.49 -3.77
C GLY A 307 -0.63 -12.78 -3.01
N MET A 308 -0.31 -12.16 -1.88
CA MET A 308 -1.28 -11.37 -1.11
C MET A 308 -1.84 -10.20 -1.94
N PHE A 309 -1.00 -9.52 -2.73
CA PHE A 309 -1.44 -8.37 -3.55
C PHE A 309 -2.32 -8.74 -4.74
N LEU A 310 -2.37 -10.00 -5.16
CA LEU A 310 -3.37 -10.47 -6.12
C LEU A 310 -4.80 -10.42 -5.55
N PHE A 311 -4.94 -10.62 -4.24
CA PHE A 311 -6.24 -10.61 -3.57
C PHE A 311 -6.58 -9.26 -2.91
N PHE A 312 -5.61 -8.41 -2.73
CA PHE A 312 -5.81 -7.10 -2.12
C PHE A 312 -6.14 -6.05 -3.18
N PRO A 313 -7.32 -5.39 -3.11
CA PRO A 313 -7.78 -4.48 -4.15
C PRO A 313 -7.03 -3.14 -4.11
N LEU A 314 -5.84 -3.09 -4.70
CA LEU A 314 -5.04 -1.86 -4.84
C LEU A 314 -5.30 -1.20 -6.20
N PRO A 315 -5.34 0.15 -6.26
CA PRO A 315 -5.29 0.88 -7.53
C PRO A 315 -3.98 0.65 -8.28
N ALA A 316 -4.05 0.59 -9.63
CA ALA A 316 -2.88 0.40 -10.48
C ALA A 316 -1.80 1.48 -10.26
N GLY A 317 -2.18 2.72 -9.99
CA GLY A 317 -1.24 3.80 -9.65
C GLY A 317 -0.49 3.58 -8.35
N VAL A 318 -1.10 2.92 -7.34
CA VAL A 318 -0.41 2.53 -6.10
C VAL A 318 0.61 1.44 -6.39
N LEU A 319 0.26 0.45 -7.22
CA LEU A 319 1.20 -0.60 -7.62
C LEU A 319 2.37 -0.01 -8.43
N LEU A 320 2.11 0.94 -9.33
CA LEU A 320 3.16 1.67 -10.06
C LEU A 320 4.12 2.38 -9.08
N TYR A 321 3.58 3.12 -8.11
CA TYR A 321 4.37 3.72 -7.02
C TYR A 321 5.23 2.68 -6.31
N MET A 322 4.67 1.53 -5.94
CA MET A 322 5.38 0.47 -5.22
C MET A 322 6.51 -0.14 -6.04
N VAL A 323 6.30 -0.37 -7.34
CA VAL A 323 7.33 -0.88 -8.26
C VAL A 323 8.49 0.12 -8.37
N VAL A 324 8.20 1.40 -8.63
CA VAL A 324 9.22 2.46 -8.74
C VAL A 324 9.97 2.63 -7.41
N ALA A 325 9.24 2.62 -6.30
CA ALA A 325 9.82 2.70 -4.97
C ALA A 325 10.76 1.53 -4.66
N ASN A 326 10.43 0.30 -5.10
CA ASN A 326 11.28 -0.87 -4.93
C ASN A 326 12.52 -0.83 -5.82
N ILE A 327 12.39 -0.34 -7.06
CA ILE A 327 13.54 -0.11 -7.95
C ILE A 327 14.51 0.87 -7.29
N PHE A 328 14.01 1.97 -6.76
CA PHE A 328 14.83 2.95 -6.05
C PHE A 328 15.49 2.34 -4.81
N GLN A 329 14.74 1.55 -4.03
CA GLN A 329 15.26 0.82 -2.87
C GLN A 329 16.36 -0.17 -3.25
N ALA A 330 16.18 -0.92 -4.34
CA ALA A 330 17.19 -1.84 -4.87
C ALA A 330 18.48 -1.11 -5.27
N LEU A 331 18.34 0.04 -5.95
CA LEU A 331 19.47 0.89 -6.32
C LEU A 331 20.20 1.43 -5.08
N GLN A 332 19.47 1.94 -4.08
CA GLN A 332 20.06 2.38 -2.81
C GLN A 332 20.82 1.22 -2.12
N THR A 333 20.21 0.05 -2.03
CA THR A 333 20.83 -1.12 -1.42
C THR A 333 22.10 -1.51 -2.15
N PHE A 334 22.09 -1.51 -3.48
CA PHE A 334 23.25 -1.80 -4.29
C PHE A 334 24.39 -0.81 -4.06
N LEU A 335 24.11 0.50 -4.06
CA LEU A 335 25.12 1.53 -3.81
C LEU A 335 25.71 1.42 -2.40
N LEU A 336 24.83 1.30 -1.39
CA LEU A 336 25.25 1.23 0.02
C LEU A 336 25.92 -0.11 0.37
N SER A 337 25.65 -1.19 -0.38
CA SER A 337 26.33 -2.48 -0.19
C SER A 337 27.81 -2.45 -0.56
N ARG A 338 28.23 -1.47 -1.37
CA ARG A 338 29.63 -1.26 -1.78
C ARG A 338 30.43 -0.40 -0.80
N GLU A 339 29.79 0.20 0.20
CA GLU A 339 30.50 0.94 1.25
C GLU A 339 31.41 0.01 2.06
N ALA A 340 32.58 0.51 2.47
CA ALA A 340 33.49 -0.21 3.34
C ALA A 340 32.80 -0.54 4.69
N LEU A 341 33.06 -1.73 5.20
CA LEU A 341 32.61 -2.16 6.52
C LEU A 341 33.58 -1.65 7.59
N PRO A 342 33.12 -1.38 8.81
CA PRO A 342 34.01 -1.23 9.96
C PRO A 342 34.89 -2.47 10.16
N ASP A 343 36.15 -2.28 10.60
CA ASP A 343 37.17 -3.33 10.72
C ASP A 343 36.71 -4.55 11.53
N ASN A 344 35.97 -4.33 12.61
CA ASN A 344 35.40 -5.38 13.44
C ASN A 344 34.39 -6.28 12.69
N LEU A 345 33.57 -5.70 11.82
CA LEU A 345 32.62 -6.46 11.00
C LEU A 345 33.29 -7.12 9.80
N GLN A 346 34.29 -6.47 9.23
CA GLN A 346 35.09 -7.07 8.17
C GLN A 346 35.77 -8.36 8.65
N GLN A 347 36.39 -8.35 9.83
CA GLN A 347 37.01 -9.55 10.43
C GLN A 347 35.98 -10.68 10.65
N ILE A 348 34.78 -10.36 11.13
CA ILE A 348 33.70 -11.34 11.29
C ILE A 348 33.30 -11.94 9.95
N LEU A 349 33.16 -11.11 8.91
CA LEU A 349 32.79 -11.54 7.57
C LEU A 349 33.87 -12.47 6.99
N ASP A 350 35.14 -12.10 7.08
CA ASP A 350 36.26 -12.88 6.56
C ASP A 350 36.37 -14.25 7.26
N GLN A 351 36.16 -14.30 8.58
CA GLN A 351 36.12 -15.56 9.33
C GLN A 351 34.98 -16.47 8.88
N GLN A 352 33.79 -15.91 8.64
CA GLN A 352 32.61 -16.67 8.20
C GLN A 352 32.80 -17.22 6.79
N LEU A 353 33.35 -16.42 5.87
CA LEU A 353 33.66 -16.85 4.50
C LEU A 353 34.72 -17.97 4.49
N ALA A 354 35.79 -17.85 5.29
CA ALA A 354 36.79 -18.89 5.45
C ALA A 354 36.20 -20.21 5.97
N GLN A 355 35.32 -20.16 6.98
CA GLN A 355 34.61 -21.34 7.50
C GLN A 355 33.72 -22.01 6.47
N GLN A 356 32.99 -21.24 5.66
CA GLN A 356 32.14 -21.80 4.59
C GLN A 356 32.98 -22.47 3.49
N THR A 357 34.10 -21.90 3.12
CA THR A 357 35.01 -22.47 2.12
C THR A 357 35.55 -23.82 2.59
N VAL A 358 35.98 -23.91 3.86
CA VAL A 358 36.43 -25.17 4.45
C VAL A 358 35.35 -26.24 4.47
N THR A 359 34.11 -25.85 4.86
CA THR A 359 32.98 -26.80 4.90
C THR A 359 32.57 -27.24 3.50
N ALA A 360 32.55 -26.36 2.51
CA ALA A 360 32.26 -26.68 1.12
C ALA A 360 33.30 -27.63 0.51
N THR A 361 34.58 -27.41 0.81
CA THR A 361 35.69 -28.30 0.38
C THR A 361 35.63 -29.68 1.03
N ALA A 362 35.25 -29.74 2.33
CA ALA A 362 35.06 -31.01 3.03
C ALA A 362 33.86 -31.81 2.49
N THR A 363 32.78 -31.13 2.08
CA THR A 363 31.60 -31.79 1.50
C THR A 363 31.84 -32.23 0.05
N ALA A 364 32.62 -31.48 -0.72
CA ALA A 364 32.99 -31.82 -2.10
C ALA A 364 34.06 -32.91 -2.18
N GLY A 365 34.93 -33.05 -1.15
CA GLY A 365 35.96 -34.08 -1.05
C GLY A 365 35.44 -35.42 -0.53
N GLY A 366 34.17 -35.50 -0.08
CA GLY A 366 33.61 -36.70 0.55
C GLY A 366 33.05 -37.79 -0.37
N SER A 367 33.21 -37.67 -1.69
CA SER A 367 32.79 -38.71 -2.63
C SER A 367 33.94 -39.54 -3.18
N GLY A 368 34.67 -40.24 -2.32
CA GLY A 368 35.65 -41.18 -2.86
C GLY A 368 36.68 -41.80 -1.91
N GLU A 369 36.88 -41.28 -0.72
CA GLU A 369 37.86 -41.89 0.20
C GLU A 369 37.15 -42.73 1.26
N ARG A 370 37.31 -44.05 1.20
CA ARG A 370 36.90 -45.00 2.24
C ARG A 370 37.55 -44.62 3.55
N LEU A 371 36.76 -44.51 4.61
CA LEU A 371 37.29 -44.34 5.96
C LEU A 371 38.26 -45.50 6.31
N PRO A 372 39.39 -45.26 6.98
CA PRO A 372 40.41 -46.27 7.27
C PRO A 372 39.97 -47.45 8.17
N PHE A 373 38.73 -47.46 8.61
CA PHE A 373 38.17 -48.43 9.57
C PHE A 373 36.88 -49.14 9.09
N GLU A 374 36.65 -49.31 7.79
CA GLU A 374 35.59 -50.22 7.37
C GLU A 374 36.03 -51.71 7.52
N PRO A 375 35.35 -52.52 8.36
CA PRO A 375 35.71 -53.91 8.49
C PRO A 375 35.39 -54.64 7.17
N LYS A 376 36.37 -55.41 6.65
CA LYS A 376 36.19 -56.30 5.48
C LYS A 376 35.04 -57.23 5.75
N GLY A 377 33.94 -57.10 5.01
CA GLY A 377 32.84 -58.07 5.02
C GLY A 377 33.37 -59.46 4.66
N LYS A 378 33.14 -60.43 5.56
CA LYS A 378 33.40 -61.86 5.29
C LYS A 378 32.45 -62.32 4.18
N LYS A 379 33.02 -63.03 3.21
CA LYS A 379 32.29 -63.82 2.21
C LYS A 379 31.51 -64.90 2.87
#